data_007710faa0c4956e9136ec243c7e3ef2
#
_entry.id   007710faa0c4956e9136ec243c7e3ef2
#
_cell.length_a   1.000
_cell.length_b   1.000
_cell.length_c   1.000
_cell.angle_alpha   90.00
_cell.angle_beta   90.00
_cell.angle_gamma   90.00
#
_symmetry.space_group_name_H-M   'P 1'
#
loop_
_entity.id
_entity.type
_entity.pdbx_description
1 polymer ?
#
loop_
_entity_poly.entity_id
_entity_poly.type
_entity_poly.pdbx_seq_one_letter_code
_entity_poly.pdbx_strand_id
1 'polypeptide(L)'
;MEKKNHNHQWYSIQTYGNEKTVRLAILNMIEEMGLQEVITDVIVPTEDVIEVKDGKKKISERSLYSGYVFARIDLNTEVQHLIQSVPKVSGFIGEEN
;
A
#
# COMPACT_ATOMS: atom_id res chain seq x y z
N MET A 1 -8.00 -18.83 26.17
CA MET A 1 -7.75 -18.32 24.83
C MET A 1 -6.69 -17.23 24.85
N GLU A 2 -5.70 -17.43 24.06
CA GLU A 2 -4.62 -16.48 24.03
C GLU A 2 -4.93 -15.28 23.17
N LYS A 3 -4.55 -14.14 23.65
CA LYS A 3 -4.73 -12.92 22.95
C LYS A 3 -3.43 -12.61 22.20
N LYS A 4 -3.53 -12.50 20.88
CA LYS A 4 -2.37 -12.16 20.10
C LYS A 4 -2.09 -10.68 20.22
N ASN A 5 -0.86 -10.35 20.51
CA ASN A 5 -0.43 -8.97 20.54
C ASN A 5 0.22 -8.64 19.21
N HIS A 6 -0.42 -7.77 18.46
CA HIS A 6 0.12 -7.33 17.18
C HIS A 6 0.92 -6.07 17.37
N ASN A 7 2.03 -5.98 16.67
CA ASN A 7 2.89 -4.80 16.69
C ASN A 7 2.87 -4.15 15.32
N HIS A 8 1.81 -3.43 15.05
CA HIS A 8 1.63 -2.80 13.75
C HIS A 8 2.48 -1.57 13.61
N GLN A 9 3.14 -1.46 12.47
CA GLN A 9 3.94 -0.29 12.11
C GLN A 9 3.68 0.06 10.66
N TRP A 10 3.98 1.30 10.29
CA TRP A 10 3.81 1.76 8.93
C TRP A 10 5.06 1.46 8.11
N TYR A 11 4.83 0.98 6.91
CA TYR A 11 5.91 0.65 5.98
C TYR A 11 5.63 1.27 4.63
N SER A 12 6.71 1.61 3.93
CA SER A 12 6.63 2.13 2.57
C SER A 12 6.97 0.99 1.62
N ILE A 13 6.09 0.75 0.67
CA ILE A 13 6.27 -0.28 -0.34
C ILE A 13 6.58 0.42 -1.65
N GLN A 14 7.76 0.17 -2.19
CA GLN A 14 8.16 0.78 -3.46
C GLN A 14 7.57 0.01 -4.63
N THR A 15 7.09 0.75 -5.61
CA THR A 15 6.47 0.14 -6.78
C THR A 15 7.08 0.70 -8.05
N TYR A 16 6.88 -0.03 -9.14
CA TYR A 16 7.29 0.41 -10.47
C TYR A 16 6.17 1.22 -11.13
N GLY A 17 5.59 2.17 -10.41
CA GLY A 17 4.43 2.88 -10.87
C GLY A 17 3.16 2.08 -10.58
N ASN A 18 2.00 2.59 -11.00
CA ASN A 18 0.72 1.92 -10.81
C ASN A 18 0.43 1.58 -9.35
N GLU A 19 0.60 2.59 -8.50
CA GLU A 19 0.38 2.39 -7.06
C GLU A 19 -1.00 1.84 -6.75
N LYS A 20 -2.00 2.30 -7.48
CA LYS A 20 -3.37 1.85 -7.23
C LYS A 20 -3.55 0.37 -7.56
N THR A 21 -2.90 -0.10 -8.62
CA THR A 21 -2.95 -1.51 -8.98
C THR A 21 -2.28 -2.37 -7.91
N VAL A 22 -1.13 -1.90 -7.40
CA VAL A 22 -0.45 -2.62 -6.33
C VAL A 22 -1.32 -2.66 -5.08
N ARG A 23 -1.95 -1.54 -4.75
CA ARG A 23 -2.84 -1.50 -3.60
C ARG A 23 -3.95 -2.51 -3.71
N LEU A 24 -4.59 -2.58 -4.87
CA LEU A 24 -5.66 -3.54 -5.09
C LEU A 24 -5.17 -4.98 -4.98
N ALA A 25 -3.97 -5.25 -5.51
CA ALA A 25 -3.42 -6.60 -5.43
C ALA A 25 -3.14 -6.99 -3.97
N ILE A 26 -2.65 -6.04 -3.18
CA ILE A 26 -2.41 -6.32 -1.77
C ILE A 26 -3.73 -6.54 -1.03
N LEU A 27 -4.74 -5.73 -1.32
CA LEU A 27 -6.05 -5.90 -0.69
C LEU A 27 -6.66 -7.26 -1.03
N ASN A 28 -6.53 -7.70 -2.28
CA ASN A 28 -7.01 -9.02 -2.67
C ASN A 28 -6.26 -10.12 -1.93
N MET A 29 -4.97 -9.96 -1.79
CA MET A 29 -4.16 -10.95 -1.07
C MET A 29 -4.58 -11.04 0.40
N ILE A 30 -4.88 -9.88 1.01
CA ILE A 30 -5.34 -9.86 2.39
C ILE A 30 -6.62 -10.69 2.54
N GLU A 31 -7.55 -10.53 1.62
CA GLU A 31 -8.80 -11.25 1.67
C GLU A 31 -8.60 -12.74 1.42
N GLU A 32 -7.80 -13.06 0.42
CA GLU A 32 -7.61 -14.45 0.05
C GLU A 32 -6.87 -15.25 1.11
N MET A 33 -5.96 -14.62 1.80
CA MET A 33 -5.11 -15.30 2.78
C MET A 33 -5.48 -15.03 4.22
N GLY A 34 -6.56 -14.27 4.44
CA GLY A 34 -7.03 -14.02 5.79
C GLY A 34 -6.08 -13.19 6.61
N LEU A 35 -5.49 -12.15 6.01
CA LEU A 35 -4.48 -11.34 6.69
C LEU A 35 -5.04 -10.04 7.25
N GLN A 36 -6.35 -9.98 7.49
CA GLN A 36 -6.99 -8.73 7.93
C GLN A 36 -6.45 -8.19 9.24
N GLU A 37 -6.01 -9.08 10.13
CA GLU A 37 -5.46 -8.64 11.40
C GLU A 37 -3.98 -8.29 11.31
N VAL A 38 -3.32 -8.76 10.29
CA VAL A 38 -1.89 -8.53 10.11
C VAL A 38 -1.63 -7.25 9.32
N ILE A 39 -2.41 -7.04 8.26
CA ILE A 39 -2.31 -5.84 7.43
C ILE A 39 -3.61 -5.09 7.57
N THR A 40 -3.57 -4.01 8.35
CA THR A 40 -4.80 -3.30 8.70
C THR A 40 -5.12 -2.14 7.78
N ASP A 41 -4.11 -1.56 7.15
CA ASP A 41 -4.30 -0.39 6.30
C ASP A 41 -3.37 -0.48 5.10
N VAL A 42 -3.89 -0.13 3.94
CA VAL A 42 -3.11 -0.02 2.70
C VAL A 42 -3.59 1.22 2.00
N ILE A 43 -2.73 2.23 1.91
CA ILE A 43 -3.15 3.52 1.37
C ILE A 43 -2.18 4.02 0.29
N VAL A 44 -2.75 4.74 -0.64
CA VAL A 44 -2.00 5.51 -1.64
C VAL A 44 -2.46 6.95 -1.47
N PRO A 45 -1.71 7.78 -0.73
CA PRO A 45 -2.13 9.17 -0.54
C PRO A 45 -2.17 9.90 -1.87
N THR A 46 -3.24 10.62 -2.10
CA THR A 46 -3.45 11.33 -3.35
C THR A 46 -3.89 12.75 -3.07
N GLU A 47 -3.78 13.59 -4.08
CA GLU A 47 -4.31 14.93 -4.04
C GLU A 47 -5.09 15.19 -5.30
N ASP A 48 -6.06 16.08 -5.22
CA ASP A 48 -6.83 16.48 -6.37
C ASP A 48 -6.08 17.59 -7.11
N VAL A 49 -5.95 17.44 -8.41
CA VAL A 49 -5.33 18.44 -9.26
C VAL A 49 -6.40 19.01 -10.18
N ILE A 50 -6.53 20.32 -10.17
CA ILE A 50 -7.50 20.99 -11.02
C ILE A 50 -6.77 21.46 -12.29
N GLU A 51 -7.24 20.98 -13.41
CA GLU A 51 -6.69 21.39 -14.70
C GLU A 51 -7.74 22.11 -15.50
N VAL A 52 -7.33 23.18 -16.18
CA VAL A 52 -8.21 23.88 -17.08
C VAL A 52 -7.77 23.58 -18.50
N LYS A 53 -8.64 22.91 -19.25
CA LYS A 53 -8.34 22.56 -20.62
C LYS A 53 -9.52 22.92 -21.49
N ASP A 54 -9.27 23.72 -22.52
CA ASP A 54 -10.31 24.17 -23.44
C ASP A 54 -11.45 24.87 -22.71
N GLY A 55 -11.11 25.66 -21.69
CA GLY A 55 -12.11 26.38 -20.93
C GLY A 55 -12.91 25.55 -19.95
N LYS A 56 -12.58 24.28 -19.81
CA LYS A 56 -13.28 23.39 -18.91
C LYS A 56 -12.38 22.95 -17.79
N LYS A 57 -12.95 22.91 -16.58
CA LYS A 57 -12.23 22.42 -15.42
C LYS A 57 -12.31 20.91 -15.36
N LYS A 58 -11.18 20.29 -15.17
CA LYS A 58 -11.09 18.86 -14.99
C LYS A 58 -10.37 18.57 -13.69
N ILE A 59 -11.00 17.77 -12.85
CA ILE A 59 -10.38 17.34 -11.60
C ILE A 59 -9.80 15.97 -11.80
N SER A 60 -8.50 15.85 -11.56
CA SER A 60 -7.84 14.56 -11.64
C SER A 60 -7.12 14.30 -10.33
N GLU A 61 -6.85 13.03 -10.09
CA GLU A 61 -6.21 12.57 -8.87
C GLU A 61 -4.78 12.16 -9.17
N ARG A 62 -3.88 12.52 -8.29
CA ARG A 62 -2.49 12.16 -8.48
C ARG A 62 -1.87 11.76 -7.15
N SER A 63 -0.96 10.79 -7.20
CA SER A 63 -0.29 10.31 -5.99
C SER A 63 0.62 11.38 -5.42
N LEU A 64 0.54 11.58 -4.10
CA LEU A 64 1.44 12.51 -3.42
C LEU A 64 2.86 11.97 -3.37
N TYR A 65 3.00 10.65 -3.24
CA TYR A 65 4.30 10.00 -3.18
C TYR A 65 4.37 8.98 -4.30
N SER A 66 4.76 9.46 -5.47
CA SER A 66 4.81 8.63 -6.66
C SER A 66 5.74 7.45 -6.47
N GLY A 67 5.23 6.26 -6.77
CA GLY A 67 6.01 5.05 -6.64
C GLY A 67 5.96 4.40 -5.27
N TYR A 68 5.06 4.85 -4.40
CA TYR A 68 4.96 4.29 -3.05
C TYR A 68 3.54 3.94 -2.67
N VAL A 69 3.40 2.81 -1.98
CA VAL A 69 2.17 2.42 -1.30
C VAL A 69 2.52 2.28 0.18
N PHE A 70 1.67 2.79 1.04
CA PHE A 70 1.92 2.73 2.48
C PHE A 70 0.97 1.73 3.12
N ALA A 71 1.52 0.91 4.01
CA ALA A 71 0.73 -0.12 4.67
C ALA A 71 1.07 -0.22 6.14
N ARG A 72 0.06 -0.46 6.94
CA ARG A 72 0.24 -0.68 8.37
C ARG A 72 0.21 -2.17 8.62
N ILE A 73 1.31 -2.72 9.06
CA ILE A 73 1.53 -4.15 9.07
C ILE A 73 2.19 -4.62 10.36
N ASP A 74 1.74 -5.78 10.85
CA ASP A 74 2.49 -6.52 11.85
C ASP A 74 3.41 -7.45 11.06
N LEU A 75 4.61 -6.96 10.78
CA LEU A 75 5.49 -7.57 9.82
C LEU A 75 6.23 -8.78 10.37
N ASN A 76 6.25 -9.84 9.57
CA ASN A 76 7.14 -10.97 9.81
C ASN A 76 7.70 -11.39 8.46
N THR A 77 8.61 -12.36 8.48
CA THR A 77 9.30 -12.78 7.27
C THR A 77 8.33 -13.29 6.20
N GLU A 78 7.32 -14.04 6.64
CA GLU A 78 6.35 -14.61 5.70
C GLU A 78 5.53 -13.51 5.02
N VAL A 79 5.04 -12.55 5.79
CA VAL A 79 4.25 -11.47 5.24
C VAL A 79 5.11 -10.60 4.32
N GLN A 80 6.36 -10.37 4.71
CA GLN A 80 7.27 -9.61 3.87
C GLN A 80 7.45 -10.27 2.51
N HIS A 81 7.65 -11.59 2.50
CA HIS A 81 7.79 -12.32 1.24
C HIS A 81 6.52 -12.24 0.40
N LEU A 82 5.36 -12.33 1.04
CA LEU A 82 4.09 -12.23 0.32
C LEU A 82 3.94 -10.89 -0.37
N ILE A 83 4.25 -9.82 0.34
CA ILE A 83 4.13 -8.48 -0.23
C ILE A 83 5.14 -8.30 -1.37
N GLN A 84 6.38 -8.78 -1.18
CA GLN A 84 7.39 -8.64 -2.22
C GLN A 84 7.09 -9.47 -3.45
N SER A 85 6.22 -10.47 -3.34
CA SER A 85 5.84 -11.28 -4.48
C SER A 85 4.73 -10.63 -5.31
N VAL A 86 4.12 -9.55 -4.84
CA VAL A 86 3.09 -8.87 -5.58
C VAL A 86 3.72 -8.23 -6.82
N PRO A 87 3.08 -8.39 -8.00
CA PRO A 87 3.63 -7.79 -9.22
C PRO A 87 3.78 -6.28 -9.08
N LYS A 88 4.88 -5.77 -9.64
CA LYS A 88 5.22 -4.34 -9.64
C LYS A 88 5.69 -3.81 -8.30
N VAL A 89 5.82 -4.63 -7.29
CA VAL A 89 6.50 -4.23 -6.05
C VAL A 89 7.98 -4.39 -6.29
N SER A 90 8.73 -3.29 -6.11
CA SER A 90 10.17 -3.30 -6.34
C SER A 90 10.96 -3.40 -5.05
N GLY A 91 10.39 -2.96 -3.95
CA GLY A 91 11.11 -2.99 -2.69
C GLY A 91 10.20 -2.76 -1.51
N PHE A 92 10.77 -2.83 -0.34
CA PHE A 92 10.03 -2.73 0.90
C PHE A 92 10.90 -1.97 1.89
N ILE A 93 10.42 -0.81 2.29
CA ILE A 93 11.17 0.03 3.22
C ILE A 93 10.34 0.14 4.49
N GLY A 94 10.94 -0.25 5.60
CA GLY A 94 10.24 -0.18 6.85
C GLY A 94 11.08 0.45 7.92
N GLU A 95 10.47 0.57 9.08
CA GLU A 95 11.19 1.02 10.25
C GLU A 95 12.14 -0.08 10.69
N GLU A 96 13.37 0.30 10.84
CA GLU A 96 14.36 -0.64 11.34
C GLU A 96 14.52 -0.43 12.82
N ASN A 97 14.44 -1.49 13.55
CA ASN A 97 14.62 -1.41 15.01
C ASN A 97 15.95 -1.97 15.39
#